data_af65927f4525636877a3711f224682be
#
_entry.id   af65927f4525636877a3711f224682be
#
_cell.length_a   1.000
_cell.length_b   1.000
_cell.length_c   1.000
_cell.angle_alpha   90.00
_cell.angle_beta   90.00
_cell.angle_gamma   90.00
#
_symmetry.space_group_name_H-M   'P 1'
#
loop_
_entity.id
_entity.type
_entity.pdbx_description
1 polymer ?
#
loop_
_entity_poly.entity_id
_entity_poly.type
_entity_poly.pdbx_seq_one_letter_code
_entity_poly.pdbx_strand_id
1 'polypeptide(L)'
;MGPGRPCRVASPDARTLGTVIRRAPLVLALGAAAALSLTGCGAHDSTGQISVTVSSNAADRPYEVKVFAATGKLSEHQRVFPGGTADFAGVPLGDVTVRAGDLCSVRTTVSGDDVTRVTLSTTGC
;
A
#
# COMPACT_ATOMS: atom_id res chain seq x y z
N MET A 1 -7.40 -19.27 1.19
CA MET A 1 -7.16 -17.81 1.22
C MET A 1 -8.35 -17.17 1.89
N GLY A 2 -8.23 -16.79 3.15
CA GLY A 2 -9.28 -16.05 3.83
C GLY A 2 -9.36 -14.63 3.29
N PRO A 3 -10.57 -14.05 3.16
CA PRO A 3 -10.71 -12.63 2.90
C PRO A 3 -10.02 -11.87 4.03
N GLY A 4 -9.14 -10.95 3.66
CA GLY A 4 -8.48 -10.07 4.60
C GLY A 4 -9.52 -9.36 5.46
N ARG A 5 -9.54 -9.67 6.73
CA ARG A 5 -10.41 -8.96 7.66
C ARG A 5 -9.88 -7.53 7.74
N PRO A 6 -10.73 -6.54 7.49
CA PRO A 6 -10.30 -5.17 7.72
C PRO A 6 -9.91 -5.06 9.19
N CYS A 7 -8.74 -4.49 9.45
CA CYS A 7 -8.38 -4.09 10.78
C CYS A 7 -9.44 -3.10 11.28
N ARG A 8 -10.41 -3.61 12.00
CA ARG A 8 -11.28 -2.74 12.78
C ARG A 8 -10.41 -2.19 13.89
N VAL A 9 -10.04 -0.95 13.73
CA VAL A 9 -9.59 -0.16 14.86
C VAL A 9 -10.79 -0.12 15.80
N ALA A 10 -10.75 -0.91 16.84
CA ALA A 10 -11.68 -0.77 17.95
C ALA A 10 -11.37 0.58 18.57
N SER A 11 -12.19 1.57 18.26
CA SER A 11 -12.17 2.81 19.00
C SER A 11 -12.44 2.45 20.45
N PRO A 12 -11.57 2.78 21.39
CA PRO A 12 -11.92 2.68 22.77
C PRO A 12 -13.05 3.69 23.00
N ASP A 13 -14.24 3.21 23.11
CA ASP A 13 -15.32 3.99 23.67
C ASP A 13 -14.91 4.37 25.09
N ALA A 14 -14.24 5.46 25.19
CA ALA A 14 -14.00 6.12 26.46
C ALA A 14 -15.32 6.75 26.90
N ARG A 15 -16.27 5.90 27.21
CA ARG A 15 -17.37 6.31 28.05
C ARG A 15 -16.91 6.22 29.49
N THR A 16 -16.13 7.19 29.86
CA THR A 16 -15.93 7.48 31.27
C THR A 16 -17.22 8.06 31.78
N LEU A 17 -18.10 7.22 32.17
CA LEU A 17 -19.31 7.64 32.83
C LEU A 17 -19.08 7.65 34.32
N GLY A 18 -19.31 8.80 34.86
CA GLY A 18 -19.81 8.95 36.20
C GLY A 18 -18.77 8.88 37.29
N THR A 19 -18.21 10.01 37.53
CA THR A 19 -17.68 10.35 38.83
C THR A 19 -18.82 10.32 39.83
N VAL A 20 -19.05 9.20 40.44
CA VAL A 20 -19.79 9.19 41.71
C VAL A 20 -18.75 9.31 42.77
N ILE A 21 -18.61 10.53 43.25
CA ILE A 21 -17.83 10.83 44.45
C ILE A 21 -18.56 10.19 45.64
N ARG A 22 -18.11 9.05 46.05
CA ARG A 22 -18.37 8.55 47.41
C ARG A 22 -17.02 8.39 48.10
N ARG A 23 -16.91 9.19 49.13
CA ARG A 23 -15.81 9.18 50.10
C ARG A 23 -15.64 7.76 50.65
N ALA A 24 -14.48 7.19 50.48
CA ALA A 24 -13.94 6.13 51.29
C ALA A 24 -12.49 5.83 50.90
N PRO A 25 -11.70 5.19 51.71
CA PRO A 25 -10.36 5.65 52.01
C PRO A 25 -9.30 5.00 51.13
N LEU A 26 -8.14 5.65 51.18
CA LEU A 26 -6.88 5.20 50.64
C LEU A 26 -6.76 3.66 50.58
N VAL A 27 -6.73 3.13 49.38
CA VAL A 27 -6.03 1.90 49.08
C VAL A 27 -5.08 2.23 47.94
N LEU A 28 -3.81 2.29 48.25
CA LEU A 28 -2.73 2.23 47.32
C LEU A 28 -2.86 0.90 46.55
N ALA A 29 -3.34 0.95 45.36
CA ALA A 29 -3.19 -0.13 44.39
C ALA A 29 -2.16 0.34 43.35
N LEU A 30 -0.91 0.07 43.62
CA LEU A 30 0.10 -0.06 42.62
C LEU A 30 -0.32 -1.14 41.61
N GLY A 31 -0.22 -0.82 40.35
CA GLY A 31 -0.13 -1.84 39.34
C GLY A 31 -1.15 -1.73 38.23
N ALA A 32 -1.12 -0.66 37.48
CA ALA A 32 -1.58 -0.72 36.11
C ALA A 32 -0.34 -0.78 35.22
N ALA A 33 0.20 -1.95 35.09
CA ALA A 33 1.00 -2.26 33.91
C ALA A 33 0.05 -2.21 32.73
N ALA A 34 -0.09 -1.06 32.13
CA ALA A 34 -0.71 -0.94 30.80
C ALA A 34 0.20 -1.71 29.86
N ALA A 35 -0.09 -2.97 29.66
CA ALA A 35 0.42 -3.69 28.52
C ALA A 35 -0.17 -3.02 27.29
N LEU A 36 0.58 -2.10 26.74
CA LEU A 36 0.37 -1.60 25.40
C LEU A 36 0.59 -2.81 24.48
N SER A 37 -0.44 -3.58 24.29
CA SER A 37 -0.49 -4.53 23.20
C SER A 37 -0.54 -3.71 21.94
N LEU A 38 0.63 -3.39 21.42
CA LEU A 38 0.81 -2.99 20.04
C LEU A 38 0.38 -4.20 19.19
N THR A 39 -0.90 -4.37 19.03
CA THR A 39 -1.41 -5.23 17.97
C THR A 39 -1.08 -4.51 16.68
N GLY A 40 0.13 -4.71 16.19
CA GLY A 40 0.51 -4.26 14.88
C GLY A 40 -0.39 -4.95 13.86
N CYS A 41 -1.40 -4.26 13.38
CA CYS A 41 -2.01 -4.57 12.10
C CYS A 41 -0.95 -4.31 11.05
N GLY A 42 -0.09 -5.23 10.74
CA GLY A 42 0.95 -4.80 9.88
C GLY A 42 1.65 -5.85 9.07
N ALA A 43 1.58 -7.08 9.46
CA ALA A 43 2.44 -8.09 8.87
C ALA A 43 1.93 -8.62 7.51
N HIS A 44 0.71 -8.36 7.12
CA HIS A 44 0.10 -8.99 5.93
C HIS A 44 -0.12 -8.07 4.74
N ASP A 45 0.03 -6.78 4.90
CA ASP A 45 -0.15 -5.79 3.84
C ASP A 45 1.19 -5.16 3.44
N SER A 46 2.23 -5.98 3.36
CA SER A 46 3.52 -5.51 2.88
C SER A 46 3.38 -5.08 1.43
N THR A 47 3.71 -3.84 1.18
CA THR A 47 3.69 -3.23 -0.15
C THR A 47 5.05 -2.68 -0.50
N GLY A 48 5.31 -2.56 -1.79
CA GLY A 48 6.51 -1.96 -2.32
C GLY A 48 6.19 -0.73 -3.16
N GLN A 49 7.23 -0.18 -3.74
CA GLN A 49 7.15 0.96 -4.64
C GLN A 49 7.65 0.58 -6.02
N ILE A 50 6.98 1.11 -7.04
CA ILE A 50 7.41 0.96 -8.43
C ILE A 50 7.38 2.33 -9.13
N SER A 51 8.43 2.63 -9.85
CA SER A 51 8.58 3.83 -10.66
C SER A 51 8.55 3.44 -12.14
N VAL A 52 7.57 3.92 -12.87
CA VAL A 52 7.35 3.57 -14.28
C VAL A 52 7.58 4.79 -15.15
N THR A 53 8.53 4.70 -16.06
CA THR A 53 8.82 5.73 -17.05
C THR A 53 8.26 5.32 -18.41
N VAL A 54 7.52 6.22 -19.05
CA VAL A 54 7.12 6.07 -20.45
C VAL A 54 8.22 6.63 -21.33
N SER A 55 8.70 5.82 -22.28
CA SER A 55 9.76 6.23 -23.20
C SER A 55 9.38 7.51 -23.96
N SER A 56 10.33 8.42 -24.11
CA SER A 56 10.18 9.63 -24.92
C SER A 56 9.94 9.36 -26.40
N ASN A 57 10.26 8.15 -26.86
CA ASN A 57 10.03 7.71 -28.24
C ASN A 57 8.58 7.24 -28.49
N ALA A 58 7.76 7.16 -27.45
CA ALA A 58 6.35 6.85 -27.58
C ALA A 58 5.60 7.98 -28.30
N ALA A 59 4.43 7.68 -28.88
CA ALA A 59 3.62 8.70 -29.52
C ALA A 59 3.23 9.80 -28.54
N ASP A 60 3.19 11.04 -29.02
CA ASP A 60 2.89 12.23 -28.20
C ASP A 60 1.40 12.26 -27.79
N ARG A 61 1.07 11.41 -26.84
CA ARG A 61 -0.26 11.29 -26.24
C ARG A 61 -0.14 10.77 -24.82
N PRO A 62 -1.15 11.02 -23.96
CA PRO A 62 -1.14 10.46 -22.62
C PRO A 62 -1.35 8.93 -22.66
N TYR A 63 -0.57 8.23 -21.85
CA TYR A 63 -0.68 6.80 -21.64
C TYR A 63 -1.23 6.53 -20.23
N GLU A 64 -2.22 5.68 -20.15
CA GLU A 64 -2.68 5.19 -18.85
C GLU A 64 -1.83 3.99 -18.44
N VAL A 65 -0.89 4.25 -17.55
CA VAL A 65 -0.03 3.22 -16.97
C VAL A 65 -0.83 2.44 -15.93
N LYS A 66 -0.89 1.13 -16.08
CA LYS A 66 -1.60 0.22 -15.19
C LYS A 66 -0.65 -0.81 -14.62
N VAL A 67 -0.73 -1.02 -13.33
CA VAL A 67 0.05 -2.03 -12.61
C VAL A 67 -0.90 -3.14 -12.16
N PHE A 68 -0.62 -4.36 -12.59
CA PHE A 68 -1.41 -5.55 -12.26
C PHE A 68 -0.62 -6.46 -11.32
N ALA A 69 -1.27 -6.91 -10.25
CA ALA A 69 -0.70 -7.93 -9.36
C ALA A 69 -0.57 -9.29 -10.07
N ALA A 70 0.15 -10.23 -9.48
CA ALA A 70 0.32 -11.59 -10.01
C ALA A 70 -1.01 -12.31 -10.26
N THR A 71 -2.04 -11.97 -9.52
CA THR A 71 -3.41 -12.49 -9.67
C THR A 71 -4.15 -11.95 -10.91
N GLY A 72 -3.56 -10.96 -11.60
CA GLY A 72 -4.21 -10.24 -12.71
C GLY A 72 -5.11 -9.08 -12.27
N LYS A 73 -5.24 -8.83 -10.98
CA LYS A 73 -6.03 -7.72 -10.44
C LYS A 73 -5.28 -6.40 -10.66
N LEU A 74 -6.02 -5.38 -11.14
CA LEU A 74 -5.49 -4.01 -11.20
C LEU A 74 -5.18 -3.51 -9.79
N SER A 75 -3.94 -3.14 -9.55
CA SER A 75 -3.50 -2.56 -8.29
C SER A 75 -3.56 -1.04 -8.32
N GLU A 76 -2.88 -0.44 -9.30
CA GLU A 76 -2.74 1.01 -9.43
C GLU A 76 -2.78 1.43 -10.89
N HIS A 77 -3.15 2.68 -11.14
CA HIS A 77 -3.07 3.28 -12.47
C HIS A 77 -2.84 4.79 -12.38
N GLN A 78 -2.14 5.32 -13.38
CA GLN A 78 -1.86 6.75 -13.51
C GLN A 78 -1.64 7.12 -14.96
N ARG A 79 -2.06 8.33 -15.33
CA ARG A 79 -1.81 8.87 -16.68
C ARG A 79 -0.43 9.53 -16.74
N VAL A 80 0.34 9.17 -17.75
CA VAL A 80 1.71 9.65 -17.96
C VAL A 80 1.92 10.03 -19.40
N PHE A 81 2.59 11.15 -19.66
CA PHE A 81 3.03 11.56 -20.98
C PHE A 81 4.39 10.94 -21.32
N PRO A 82 4.74 10.80 -22.62
CA PRO A 82 6.06 10.32 -23.04
C PRO A 82 7.20 11.12 -22.37
N GLY A 83 8.20 10.40 -21.87
CA GLY A 83 9.29 10.98 -21.08
C GLY A 83 8.94 11.23 -19.61
N GLY A 84 7.70 11.10 -19.23
CA GLY A 84 7.25 11.23 -17.84
C GLY A 84 7.40 9.94 -17.04
N THR A 85 7.31 10.08 -15.73
CA THR A 85 7.41 8.97 -14.78
C THR A 85 6.21 8.99 -13.84
N ALA A 86 5.67 7.82 -13.57
CA ALA A 86 4.66 7.60 -12.54
C ALA A 86 5.26 6.80 -11.39
N ASP A 87 5.07 7.27 -10.18
CA ASP A 87 5.48 6.58 -8.97
C ASP A 87 4.26 6.01 -8.26
N PHE A 88 4.28 4.71 -8.03
CA PHE A 88 3.22 4.00 -7.34
C PHE A 88 3.74 3.47 -6.01
N ALA A 89 3.09 3.87 -4.93
CA ALA A 89 3.27 3.31 -3.61
C ALA A 89 2.12 2.36 -3.30
N GLY A 90 2.34 1.38 -2.44
CA GLY A 90 1.28 0.45 -2.06
C GLY A 90 1.02 -0.66 -3.09
N VAL A 91 1.99 -0.94 -3.93
CA VAL A 91 1.95 -2.05 -4.89
C VAL A 91 2.20 -3.37 -4.15
N PRO A 92 1.41 -4.43 -4.38
CA PRO A 92 1.67 -5.73 -3.77
C PRO A 92 3.06 -6.25 -4.08
N LEU A 93 3.71 -6.86 -3.08
CA LEU A 93 5.00 -7.52 -3.28
C LEU A 93 4.86 -8.73 -4.20
N GLY A 94 5.93 -9.05 -4.90
CA GLY A 94 6.00 -10.17 -5.82
C GLY A 94 5.89 -9.75 -7.28
N ASP A 95 5.49 -10.68 -8.13
CA ASP A 95 5.41 -10.45 -9.57
C ASP A 95 4.27 -9.50 -9.91
N VAL A 96 4.58 -8.49 -10.69
CA VAL A 96 3.62 -7.53 -11.22
C VAL A 96 3.80 -7.37 -12.72
N THR A 97 2.74 -7.00 -13.42
CA THR A 97 2.76 -6.68 -14.85
C THR A 97 2.37 -5.22 -15.01
N VAL A 98 3.21 -4.47 -15.71
CA VAL A 98 2.98 -3.06 -16.05
C VAL A 98 2.57 -2.95 -17.51
N ARG A 99 1.48 -2.25 -17.77
CA ARG A 99 0.94 -2.02 -19.13
C ARG A 99 0.58 -0.56 -19.32
N ALA A 100 0.73 -0.09 -20.53
CA ALA A 100 0.25 1.24 -20.94
C ALA A 100 -0.08 1.23 -22.44
N GLY A 101 -1.36 1.23 -22.77
CA GLY A 101 -1.84 1.29 -24.15
C GLY A 101 -1.19 0.24 -25.05
N ASP A 102 -0.58 0.71 -26.13
CA ASP A 102 0.12 -0.09 -27.15
C ASP A 102 1.62 -0.26 -26.86
N LEU A 103 2.10 0.20 -25.72
CA LEU A 103 3.49 -0.01 -25.30
C LEU A 103 3.72 -1.47 -24.87
N CYS A 104 4.97 -1.90 -24.98
CA CYS A 104 5.36 -3.22 -24.54
C CYS A 104 5.10 -3.41 -23.05
N SER A 105 4.34 -4.43 -22.68
CA SER A 105 4.12 -4.76 -21.29
C SER A 105 5.39 -5.33 -20.64
N VAL A 106 5.65 -4.95 -19.42
CA VAL A 106 6.81 -5.41 -18.65
C VAL A 106 6.34 -6.16 -17.42
N ARG A 107 6.91 -7.33 -17.21
CA ARG A 107 6.75 -8.10 -15.98
C ARG A 107 7.99 -7.90 -15.12
N THR A 108 7.79 -7.58 -13.85
CA THR A 108 8.86 -7.37 -12.88
C THR A 108 8.45 -7.84 -11.49
N THR A 109 9.40 -7.91 -10.59
CA THR A 109 9.16 -8.28 -9.19
C THR A 109 9.32 -7.05 -8.30
N VAL A 110 8.34 -6.78 -7.48
CA VAL A 110 8.37 -5.68 -6.50
C VAL A 110 8.83 -6.20 -5.15
N SER A 111 9.85 -5.56 -4.59
CA SER A 111 10.36 -5.82 -3.24
C SER A 111 10.00 -4.68 -2.29
N GLY A 112 10.01 -4.96 -0.98
CA GLY A 112 9.71 -3.96 0.04
C GLY A 112 10.87 -3.04 0.37
N ASP A 113 12.08 -3.38 -0.06
CA ASP A 113 13.31 -2.70 0.35
C ASP A 113 13.74 -1.61 -0.63
N ASP A 114 13.42 -1.77 -1.90
CA ASP A 114 13.86 -0.89 -2.97
C ASP A 114 12.71 -0.46 -3.88
N VAL A 115 12.89 0.68 -4.54
CA VAL A 115 11.99 1.13 -5.60
C VAL A 115 12.32 0.36 -6.89
N THR A 116 11.36 -0.41 -7.38
CA THR A 116 11.47 -1.10 -8.66
C THR A 116 11.29 -0.11 -9.81
N ARG A 117 12.22 -0.05 -10.73
CA ARG A 117 12.16 0.87 -11.89
C ARG A 117 11.86 0.12 -13.17
N VAL A 118 10.89 0.63 -13.91
CA VAL A 118 10.44 0.06 -15.18
C VAL A 118 10.35 1.14 -16.24
N THR A 119 10.81 0.84 -17.46
CA THR A 119 10.62 1.71 -18.62
C THR A 119 9.74 1.01 -19.64
N LEU A 120 8.65 1.65 -20.03
CA LEU A 120 7.76 1.19 -21.09
C LEU A 120 8.15 1.82 -22.41
N SER A 121 8.30 1.01 -23.44
CA SER A 121 8.69 1.45 -24.77
C SER A 121 7.83 0.82 -25.85
N THR A 122 7.94 1.33 -27.07
CA THR A 122 7.28 0.78 -28.26
C THR A 122 8.08 -0.36 -28.90
N THR A 123 9.30 -0.55 -28.46
CA THR A 123 10.26 -1.54 -29.01
C THR A 123 10.79 -2.46 -27.92
N GLY A 124 11.18 -3.65 -28.29
CA GLY A 124 11.78 -4.62 -27.36
C GLY A 124 10.76 -5.51 -26.65
N CYS A 125 9.59 -5.64 -27.23
CA CYS A 125 8.60 -6.61 -26.69
C CYS A 125 9.11 -8.05 -26.82
#